data_cfa4b19a2d122b7736eaa6d2b6c899c7
#
_entry.id   cfa4b19a2d122b7736eaa6d2b6c899c7
#
_cell.length_a   1.000
_cell.length_b   1.000
_cell.length_c   1.000
_cell.angle_alpha   90.00
_cell.angle_beta   90.00
_cell.angle_gamma   90.00
#
_symmetry.space_group_name_H-M   'P 1'
#
loop_
_entity.id
_entity.type
_entity.pdbx_description
1 polymer ?
#
loop_
_entity_poly.entity_id
_entity_poly.type
_entity_poly.pdbx_seq_one_letter_code
_entity_poly.pdbx_strand_id
1 'polypeptide(L)'
;MAPAFDVPACSVCRAPAVVSQAYSGQNLCAHHLDRSVRKKVGRELRKQLTIDGPTTVLAAISGGKDSAVLLSMLVDLIGNRPDVRIVAGCVDEGIEGYRPPSIEAAAQLCEMLDVEFITTSFAEQDFLAMDEVTASLDAILDKHPEAPRLPCSYCGVFRRQGINALAEMVEADVVALGHNLDDMA
;
A
#
# COMPACT_ATOMS: atom_id res chain seq x y z
N MET A 1 -23.57 -10.02 -34.08
CA MET A 1 -24.03 -9.79 -32.70
C MET A 1 -22.98 -10.39 -31.78
N ALA A 2 -22.27 -9.58 -30.99
CA ALA A 2 -21.42 -10.11 -29.96
C ALA A 2 -22.30 -10.82 -28.90
N PRO A 3 -21.84 -11.94 -28.30
CA PRO A 3 -22.60 -12.59 -27.25
C PRO A 3 -22.77 -11.61 -26.09
N ALA A 4 -24.04 -11.42 -25.68
CA ALA A 4 -24.32 -10.67 -24.47
C ALA A 4 -23.70 -11.46 -23.31
N PHE A 5 -22.61 -10.93 -22.68
CA PHE A 5 -22.11 -11.49 -21.45
C PHE A 5 -23.21 -11.34 -20.39
N ASP A 6 -23.70 -12.47 -19.90
CA ASP A 6 -24.67 -12.47 -18.81
C ASP A 6 -23.97 -12.04 -17.54
N VAL A 7 -24.06 -10.75 -17.20
CA VAL A 7 -23.46 -10.19 -15.99
C VAL A 7 -24.29 -10.67 -14.80
N PRO A 8 -23.69 -11.41 -13.85
CA PRO A 8 -24.45 -11.93 -12.71
C PRO A 8 -25.06 -10.80 -11.88
N ALA A 9 -26.21 -11.06 -11.30
CA ALA A 9 -26.87 -10.12 -10.42
C ALA A 9 -26.20 -10.09 -9.04
N CYS A 10 -26.09 -8.91 -8.45
CA CYS A 10 -25.62 -8.74 -7.09
C CYS A 10 -26.45 -9.55 -6.10
N SER A 11 -25.82 -10.36 -5.27
CA SER A 11 -26.47 -11.21 -4.27
C SER A 11 -27.29 -10.44 -3.23
N VAL A 12 -27.04 -9.13 -3.08
CA VAL A 12 -27.70 -8.27 -2.08
C VAL A 12 -28.85 -7.45 -2.68
N CYS A 13 -28.63 -6.77 -3.80
CA CYS A 13 -29.60 -5.79 -4.33
C CYS A 13 -30.05 -6.08 -5.77
N ARG A 14 -29.57 -7.14 -6.40
CA ARG A 14 -29.88 -7.53 -7.78
C ARG A 14 -29.36 -6.61 -8.87
N ALA A 15 -28.68 -5.48 -8.56
CA ALA A 15 -28.00 -4.68 -9.57
C ALA A 15 -26.88 -5.49 -10.25
N PRO A 16 -26.40 -5.09 -11.46
CA PRO A 16 -25.29 -5.77 -12.11
C PRO A 16 -24.07 -5.88 -11.18
N ALA A 17 -23.50 -7.08 -11.08
CA ALA A 17 -22.31 -7.30 -10.27
C ALA A 17 -21.06 -6.84 -11.02
N VAL A 18 -20.06 -6.32 -10.28
CA VAL A 18 -18.74 -5.96 -10.79
C VAL A 18 -17.66 -6.98 -10.38
N VAL A 19 -17.99 -7.87 -9.43
CA VAL A 19 -17.08 -8.92 -8.97
C VAL A 19 -17.86 -10.16 -8.53
N SER A 20 -17.27 -11.32 -8.78
CA SER A 20 -17.70 -12.62 -8.23
C SER A 20 -16.62 -13.10 -7.27
N GLN A 21 -16.96 -13.24 -6.00
CA GLN A 21 -16.04 -13.64 -4.94
C GLN A 21 -16.06 -15.16 -4.79
N ALA A 22 -15.05 -15.86 -5.30
CA ALA A 22 -14.99 -17.32 -5.29
C ALA A 22 -15.06 -17.91 -3.87
N TYR A 23 -14.39 -17.26 -2.88
CA TYR A 23 -14.35 -17.74 -1.51
C TYR A 23 -15.69 -17.65 -0.76
N SER A 24 -16.61 -16.76 -1.17
CA SER A 24 -17.92 -16.58 -0.53
C SER A 24 -19.09 -16.99 -1.42
N GLY A 25 -18.86 -17.25 -2.70
CA GLY A 25 -19.87 -17.48 -3.71
C GLY A 25 -20.76 -16.26 -4.00
N GLN A 26 -20.41 -15.07 -3.52
CA GLN A 26 -21.22 -13.87 -3.68
C GLN A 26 -20.83 -13.07 -4.90
N ASN A 27 -21.83 -12.56 -5.60
CA ASN A 27 -21.66 -11.54 -6.64
C ASN A 27 -22.00 -10.19 -6.04
N LEU A 28 -21.12 -9.20 -6.19
CA LEU A 28 -21.32 -7.88 -5.60
C LEU A 28 -21.28 -6.79 -6.67
N CYS A 29 -22.24 -5.85 -6.63
CA CYS A 29 -22.15 -4.59 -7.35
C CYS A 29 -21.11 -3.65 -6.67
N ALA A 30 -20.70 -2.58 -7.34
CA ALA A 30 -19.71 -1.63 -6.84
C ALA A 30 -20.03 -1.13 -5.42
N HIS A 31 -21.27 -0.72 -5.15
CA HIS A 31 -21.70 -0.26 -3.84
C HIS A 31 -21.55 -1.33 -2.74
N HIS A 32 -21.96 -2.58 -3.02
CA HIS A 32 -21.87 -3.65 -2.02
C HIS A 32 -20.45 -4.19 -1.88
N LEU A 33 -19.62 -4.10 -2.92
CA LEU A 33 -18.19 -4.36 -2.82
C LEU A 33 -17.51 -3.36 -1.91
N ASP A 34 -17.70 -2.06 -2.15
CA ASP A 34 -17.16 -0.98 -1.30
C ASP A 34 -17.56 -1.19 0.17
N ARG A 35 -18.86 -1.37 0.43
CA ARG A 35 -19.37 -1.63 1.79
C ARG A 35 -18.73 -2.88 2.42
N SER A 36 -18.50 -3.94 1.65
CA SER A 36 -17.86 -5.17 2.12
C SER A 36 -16.39 -4.92 2.49
N VAL A 37 -15.65 -4.17 1.65
CA VAL A 37 -14.26 -3.79 1.91
C VAL A 37 -14.16 -2.94 3.17
N ARG A 38 -14.94 -1.86 3.26
CA ARG A 38 -15.00 -0.98 4.45
C ARG A 38 -15.26 -1.74 5.74
N LYS A 39 -16.21 -2.69 5.71
CA LYS A 39 -16.54 -3.52 6.88
C LYS A 39 -15.36 -4.41 7.28
N LYS A 40 -14.67 -5.02 6.32
CA LYS A 40 -13.51 -5.90 6.58
C LYS A 40 -12.33 -5.10 7.10
N VAL A 41 -11.94 -4.02 6.42
CA VAL A 41 -10.84 -3.15 6.85
C VAL A 41 -11.12 -2.55 8.23
N GLY A 42 -12.32 -2.01 8.47
CA GLY A 42 -12.68 -1.44 9.76
C GLY A 42 -12.71 -2.48 10.91
N ARG A 43 -12.98 -3.75 10.60
CA ARG A 43 -12.87 -4.82 11.59
C ARG A 43 -11.40 -5.13 11.91
N GLU A 44 -10.55 -5.23 10.91
CA GLU A 44 -9.11 -5.48 11.13
C GLU A 44 -8.43 -4.29 11.81
N LEU A 45 -8.76 -3.08 11.40
CA LEU A 45 -8.23 -1.87 12.04
C LEU A 45 -8.54 -1.85 13.55
N ARG A 46 -9.79 -2.13 13.95
CA ARG A 46 -10.17 -2.20 15.37
C ARG A 46 -9.50 -3.31 16.16
N LYS A 47 -8.99 -4.36 15.49
CA LYS A 47 -8.24 -5.43 16.17
C LYS A 47 -6.77 -5.07 16.37
N GLN A 48 -6.20 -4.34 15.41
CA GLN A 48 -4.77 -4.10 15.34
C GLN A 48 -4.36 -2.72 15.88
N LEU A 49 -5.30 -1.77 15.91
CA LEU A 49 -5.04 -0.39 16.31
C LEU A 49 -5.92 -0.02 17.51
N THR A 50 -5.27 0.29 18.61
CA THR A 50 -5.87 0.93 19.78
C THR A 50 -5.45 2.40 19.79
N ILE A 51 -6.40 3.32 19.90
CA ILE A 51 -6.15 4.77 19.92
C ILE A 51 -6.65 5.29 21.26
N ASP A 52 -5.72 5.46 22.19
CA ASP A 52 -6.00 5.89 23.58
C ASP A 52 -5.57 7.36 23.83
N GLY A 53 -5.12 8.07 22.79
CA GLY A 53 -4.67 9.47 22.84
C GLY A 53 -4.17 9.95 21.47
N PRO A 54 -3.47 11.08 21.41
CA PRO A 54 -2.88 11.57 20.18
C PRO A 54 -2.04 10.49 19.51
N THR A 55 -2.36 10.18 18.27
CA THR A 55 -1.75 9.05 17.53
C THR A 55 -1.41 9.48 16.11
N THR A 56 -0.16 9.32 15.72
CA THR A 56 0.31 9.52 14.34
C THR A 56 0.38 8.18 13.62
N VAL A 57 -0.35 8.04 12.51
CA VAL A 57 -0.37 6.86 11.66
C VAL A 57 0.36 7.16 10.35
N LEU A 58 1.46 6.48 10.10
CA LEU A 58 2.13 6.49 8.80
C LEU A 58 1.50 5.45 7.89
N ALA A 59 0.82 5.86 6.84
CA ALA A 59 0.37 4.98 5.77
C ALA A 59 1.49 4.83 4.73
N ALA A 60 2.17 3.69 4.69
CA ALA A 60 3.18 3.43 3.68
C ALA A 60 2.51 3.07 2.35
N ILE A 61 2.63 3.96 1.37
CA ILE A 61 1.98 3.84 0.07
C ILE A 61 3.00 3.68 -1.05
N SER A 62 2.64 2.93 -2.08
CA SER A 62 3.51 2.64 -3.22
C SER A 62 3.06 3.28 -4.53
N GLY A 63 1.91 3.97 -4.54
CA GLY A 63 1.23 4.42 -5.75
C GLY A 63 0.40 3.34 -6.44
N GLY A 64 0.36 2.11 -5.90
CA GLY A 64 -0.46 1.01 -6.42
C GLY A 64 -1.87 0.97 -5.81
N LYS A 65 -2.77 0.19 -6.41
CA LYS A 65 -4.20 0.09 -6.04
C LYS A 65 -4.44 -0.30 -4.57
N ASP A 66 -3.65 -1.23 -4.03
CA ASP A 66 -3.87 -1.75 -2.68
C ASP A 66 -3.50 -0.71 -1.62
N SER A 67 -2.39 0.01 -1.84
CA SER A 67 -1.99 1.12 -0.98
C SER A 67 -2.93 2.34 -1.10
N ALA A 68 -3.51 2.56 -2.28
CA ALA A 68 -4.54 3.60 -2.46
C ALA A 68 -5.82 3.27 -1.68
N VAL A 69 -6.26 2.01 -1.70
CA VAL A 69 -7.39 1.54 -0.88
C VAL A 69 -7.07 1.68 0.60
N LEU A 70 -5.86 1.30 1.05
CA LEU A 70 -5.44 1.48 2.44
C LEU A 70 -5.59 2.93 2.89
N LEU A 71 -4.97 3.88 2.17
CA LEU A 71 -5.00 5.29 2.55
C LEU A 71 -6.43 5.83 2.58
N SER A 72 -7.22 5.56 1.53
CA SER A 72 -8.63 5.98 1.48
C SER A 72 -9.44 5.42 2.64
N MET A 73 -9.22 4.16 3.03
CA MET A 73 -9.93 3.55 4.16
C MET A 73 -9.49 4.12 5.51
N LEU A 74 -8.21 4.44 5.70
CA LEU A 74 -7.72 5.09 6.92
C LEU A 74 -8.37 6.46 7.09
N VAL A 75 -8.37 7.29 6.04
CA VAL A 75 -9.01 8.61 6.05
C VAL A 75 -10.49 8.50 6.37
N ASP A 76 -11.22 7.61 5.70
CA ASP A 76 -12.66 7.41 5.92
C ASP A 76 -13.02 6.89 7.32
N LEU A 77 -12.20 6.02 7.89
CA LEU A 77 -12.54 5.31 9.13
C LEU A 77 -12.04 6.03 10.39
N ILE A 78 -10.90 6.72 10.30
CA ILE A 78 -10.26 7.36 11.45
C ILE A 78 -9.79 8.80 11.20
N GLY A 79 -9.76 9.29 9.95
CA GLY A 79 -9.24 10.62 9.61
C GLY A 79 -10.05 11.79 10.21
N ASN A 80 -11.32 11.57 10.57
CA ASN A 80 -12.15 12.61 11.23
C ASN A 80 -11.94 12.70 12.75
N ARG A 81 -11.08 11.87 13.32
CA ARG A 81 -10.76 11.90 14.77
C ARG A 81 -9.75 13.03 15.04
N PRO A 82 -10.03 13.92 16.02
CA PRO A 82 -9.14 15.03 16.34
C PRO A 82 -7.82 14.59 17.01
N ASP A 83 -7.77 13.37 17.52
CA ASP A 83 -6.63 12.73 18.15
C ASP A 83 -5.81 11.85 17.19
N VAL A 84 -6.13 11.84 15.88
CA VAL A 84 -5.40 11.06 14.88
C VAL A 84 -4.82 11.97 13.80
N ARG A 85 -3.52 11.84 13.56
CA ARG A 85 -2.83 12.41 12.40
C ARG A 85 -2.48 11.27 11.44
N ILE A 86 -2.90 11.37 10.19
CA ILE A 86 -2.51 10.44 9.13
C ILE A 86 -1.48 11.14 8.24
N VAL A 87 -0.35 10.47 8.03
CA VAL A 87 0.69 10.90 7.07
C VAL A 87 0.89 9.76 6.07
N ALA A 88 0.96 10.08 4.80
CA ALA A 88 1.30 9.12 3.76
C ALA A 88 2.80 9.18 3.45
N GLY A 89 3.45 8.03 3.43
CA GLY A 89 4.87 7.92 3.14
C GLY A 89 5.17 7.01 1.96
N CYS A 90 6.07 7.43 1.07
CA CYS A 90 6.48 6.66 -0.09
C CYS A 90 8.00 6.56 -0.16
N VAL A 91 8.51 5.36 -0.42
CA VAL A 91 9.94 5.11 -0.60
C VAL A 91 10.24 5.03 -2.10
N ASP A 92 11.23 5.77 -2.57
CA ASP A 92 11.76 5.68 -3.92
C ASP A 92 12.91 4.66 -3.98
N GLU A 93 12.69 3.58 -4.68
CA GLU A 93 13.67 2.52 -4.83
C GLU A 93 14.70 2.78 -5.95
N GLY A 94 14.57 3.87 -6.69
CA GLY A 94 15.48 4.20 -7.79
C GLY A 94 15.35 3.25 -8.98
N ILE A 95 14.11 2.97 -9.41
CA ILE A 95 13.81 2.20 -10.63
C ILE A 95 13.34 3.19 -11.70
N GLU A 96 14.18 3.41 -12.69
CA GLU A 96 13.91 4.36 -13.76
C GLU A 96 12.64 3.96 -14.55
N GLY A 97 11.83 4.95 -14.92
CA GLY A 97 10.59 4.76 -15.69
C GLY A 97 9.43 4.11 -14.93
N TYR A 98 9.68 3.47 -13.79
CA TYR A 98 8.64 2.84 -12.97
C TYR A 98 8.26 3.68 -11.75
N ARG A 99 9.25 4.14 -10.98
CA ARG A 99 8.99 4.83 -9.71
C ARG A 99 8.44 6.24 -9.86
N PRO A 100 8.95 7.10 -10.75
CA PRO A 100 8.43 8.46 -10.86
C PRO A 100 6.91 8.53 -11.10
N PRO A 101 6.30 7.79 -12.05
CA PRO A 101 4.86 7.77 -12.22
C PRO A 101 4.08 7.25 -11.00
N SER A 102 4.65 6.29 -10.27
CA SER A 102 4.02 5.74 -9.07
C SER A 102 4.00 6.74 -7.91
N ILE A 103 5.10 7.48 -7.72
CA ILE A 103 5.21 8.54 -6.71
C ILE A 103 4.25 9.69 -7.04
N GLU A 104 4.17 10.07 -8.32
CA GLU A 104 3.21 11.10 -8.77
C GLU A 104 1.77 10.68 -8.50
N ALA A 105 1.40 9.44 -8.80
CA ALA A 105 0.07 8.91 -8.50
C ALA A 105 -0.22 8.89 -6.98
N ALA A 106 0.78 8.59 -6.15
CA ALA A 106 0.67 8.65 -4.71
C ALA A 106 0.46 10.09 -4.22
N ALA A 107 1.23 11.05 -4.75
CA ALA A 107 1.10 12.46 -4.40
C ALA A 107 -0.29 13.03 -4.77
N GLN A 108 -0.78 12.73 -5.98
CA GLN A 108 -2.12 13.13 -6.43
C GLN A 108 -3.22 12.56 -5.54
N LEU A 109 -3.11 11.30 -5.11
CA LEU A 109 -4.06 10.71 -4.18
C LEU A 109 -4.05 11.43 -2.83
N CYS A 110 -2.87 11.76 -2.32
CA CYS A 110 -2.74 12.48 -1.04
C CYS A 110 -3.34 13.89 -1.12
N GLU A 111 -3.13 14.60 -2.22
CA GLU A 111 -3.76 15.90 -2.47
C GLU A 111 -5.29 15.79 -2.50
N MET A 112 -5.84 14.77 -3.19
CA MET A 112 -7.29 14.53 -3.24
C MET A 112 -7.90 14.20 -1.88
N LEU A 113 -7.14 13.58 -0.99
CA LEU A 113 -7.60 13.15 0.34
C LEU A 113 -7.23 14.16 1.45
N ASP A 114 -6.57 15.26 1.13
CA ASP A 114 -6.04 16.25 2.07
C ASP A 114 -5.15 15.61 3.14
N VAL A 115 -4.21 14.75 2.71
CA VAL A 115 -3.27 14.03 3.56
C VAL A 115 -1.85 14.51 3.29
N GLU A 116 -1.11 14.78 4.36
CA GLU A 116 0.32 15.09 4.28
C GLU A 116 1.08 13.95 3.58
N PHE A 117 1.94 14.30 2.62
CA PHE A 117 2.73 13.34 1.85
C PHE A 117 4.22 13.59 2.01
N ILE A 118 4.95 12.55 2.41
CA ILE A 118 6.41 12.58 2.55
C ILE A 118 7.05 11.45 1.73
N THR A 119 8.28 11.66 1.33
CA THR A 119 9.05 10.66 0.58
C THR A 119 10.45 10.53 1.14
N THR A 120 11.05 9.38 0.93
CA THR A 120 12.50 9.15 1.04
C THR A 120 12.94 8.26 -0.10
N SER A 121 14.22 8.25 -0.41
CA SER A 121 14.82 7.39 -1.43
C SER A 121 15.84 6.43 -0.83
N PHE A 122 16.18 5.38 -1.56
CA PHE A 122 17.28 4.51 -1.18
C PHE A 122 18.61 5.28 -1.09
N ALA A 123 18.83 6.23 -2.01
CA ALA A 123 20.02 7.08 -2.00
C ALA A 123 20.12 7.97 -0.74
N GLU A 124 19.00 8.53 -0.26
CA GLU A 124 18.95 9.31 0.98
C GLU A 124 19.20 8.46 2.24
N GLN A 125 19.04 7.14 2.12
CA GLN A 125 19.32 6.16 3.18
C GLN A 125 20.69 5.48 3.00
N ASP A 126 21.59 6.03 2.18
CA ASP A 126 22.90 5.48 1.84
C ASP A 126 22.85 4.07 1.21
N PHE A 127 21.74 3.71 0.57
CA PHE A 127 21.61 2.46 -0.19
C PHE A 127 21.77 2.74 -1.70
N LEU A 128 22.18 1.69 -2.42
CA LEU A 128 22.18 1.70 -3.89
C LEU A 128 20.74 1.74 -4.41
N ALA A 129 20.51 2.48 -5.49
CA ALA A 129 19.29 2.38 -6.27
C ALA A 129 19.10 0.96 -6.79
N MET A 130 17.86 0.51 -6.98
CA MET A 130 17.62 -0.87 -7.43
C MET A 130 18.18 -1.17 -8.82
N ASP A 131 18.25 -0.17 -9.70
CA ASP A 131 18.91 -0.31 -11.01
C ASP A 131 20.40 -0.57 -10.85
N GLU A 132 21.07 0.09 -9.89
CA GLU A 132 22.48 -0.14 -9.57
C GLU A 132 22.71 -1.50 -8.91
N VAL A 133 21.83 -1.94 -8.00
CA VAL A 133 21.87 -3.29 -7.39
C VAL A 133 21.77 -4.34 -8.49
N THR A 134 20.83 -4.17 -9.43
CA THR A 134 20.63 -5.11 -10.53
C THR A 134 21.85 -5.18 -11.45
N ALA A 135 22.42 -4.02 -11.80
CA ALA A 135 23.61 -3.92 -12.65
C ALA A 135 24.87 -4.49 -11.98
N SER A 136 24.94 -4.44 -10.64
CA SER A 136 26.12 -4.87 -9.86
C SER A 136 25.99 -6.28 -9.27
N LEU A 137 24.87 -6.97 -9.49
CA LEU A 137 24.53 -8.21 -8.78
C LEU A 137 25.61 -9.32 -8.95
N ASP A 138 26.11 -9.53 -10.16
CA ASP A 138 27.15 -10.53 -10.41
C ASP A 138 28.44 -10.19 -9.66
N ALA A 139 28.84 -8.92 -9.66
CA ALA A 139 30.04 -8.48 -8.93
C ALA A 139 29.87 -8.57 -7.40
N ILE A 140 28.65 -8.42 -6.90
CA ILE A 140 28.32 -8.63 -5.48
C ILE A 140 28.47 -10.11 -5.14
N LEU A 141 27.92 -11.01 -5.98
CA LEU A 141 27.95 -12.45 -5.76
C LEU A 141 29.36 -13.04 -5.92
N ASP A 142 30.19 -12.49 -6.78
CA ASP A 142 31.60 -12.87 -6.91
C ASP A 142 32.40 -12.59 -5.63
N LYS A 143 32.09 -11.48 -4.95
CA LYS A 143 32.76 -11.11 -3.69
C LYS A 143 32.11 -11.73 -2.45
N HIS A 144 30.81 -11.94 -2.51
CA HIS A 144 29.97 -12.43 -1.42
C HIS A 144 29.04 -13.54 -1.92
N PRO A 145 29.56 -14.78 -2.10
CA PRO A 145 28.77 -15.90 -2.64
C PRO A 145 27.53 -16.27 -1.80
N GLU A 146 27.52 -15.88 -0.52
CA GLU A 146 26.41 -16.05 0.42
C GLU A 146 25.31 -14.98 0.30
N ALA A 147 25.56 -13.90 -0.44
CA ALA A 147 24.61 -12.81 -0.60
C ALA A 147 23.34 -13.26 -1.35
N PRO A 148 22.20 -12.58 -1.14
CA PRO A 148 20.96 -12.89 -1.86
C PRO A 148 21.15 -12.78 -3.37
N ARG A 149 20.68 -13.79 -4.09
CA ARG A 149 20.79 -13.86 -5.57
C ARG A 149 19.69 -13.12 -6.32
N LEU A 150 18.66 -12.68 -5.61
CA LEU A 150 17.51 -11.99 -6.21
C LEU A 150 17.51 -10.51 -5.81
N PRO A 151 17.42 -9.58 -6.77
CA PRO A 151 17.32 -8.15 -6.48
C PRO A 151 16.18 -7.81 -5.51
N CYS A 152 15.06 -8.56 -5.59
CA CYS A 152 13.91 -8.36 -4.71
C CYS A 152 14.24 -8.54 -3.22
N SER A 153 15.25 -9.34 -2.87
CA SER A 153 15.69 -9.51 -1.48
C SER A 153 16.30 -8.23 -0.92
N TYR A 154 17.11 -7.55 -1.72
CA TYR A 154 17.69 -6.23 -1.37
C TYR A 154 16.59 -5.18 -1.27
N CYS A 155 15.74 -5.10 -2.31
CA CYS A 155 14.62 -4.17 -2.34
C CYS A 155 13.72 -4.30 -1.10
N GLY A 156 13.40 -5.54 -0.70
CA GLY A 156 12.55 -5.79 0.47
C GLY A 156 13.17 -5.31 1.79
N VAL A 157 14.51 -5.43 1.93
CA VAL A 157 15.24 -4.93 3.12
C VAL A 157 15.31 -3.39 3.10
N PHE A 158 15.78 -2.81 2.00
CA PHE A 158 15.96 -1.35 1.87
C PHE A 158 14.63 -0.61 1.99
N ARG A 159 13.55 -1.14 1.41
CA ARG A 159 12.22 -0.56 1.54
C ARG A 159 11.74 -0.54 2.99
N ARG A 160 11.96 -1.60 3.77
CA ARG A 160 11.63 -1.61 5.20
C ARG A 160 12.42 -0.58 5.98
N GLN A 161 13.71 -0.40 5.67
CA GLN A 161 14.53 0.65 6.28
C GLN A 161 14.01 2.04 5.92
N GLY A 162 13.69 2.28 4.64
CA GLY A 162 13.09 3.55 4.20
C GLY A 162 11.74 3.84 4.88
N ILE A 163 10.89 2.82 5.06
CA ILE A 163 9.62 2.99 5.80
C ILE A 163 9.88 3.33 7.27
N ASN A 164 10.87 2.70 7.91
CA ASN A 164 11.24 3.03 9.28
C ASN A 164 11.77 4.47 9.39
N ALA A 165 12.61 4.90 8.45
CA ALA A 165 13.11 6.28 8.40
C ALA A 165 11.96 7.29 8.25
N LEU A 166 10.98 7.03 7.37
CA LEU A 166 9.77 7.85 7.25
C LEU A 166 8.96 7.87 8.55
N ALA A 167 8.85 6.73 9.25
CA ALA A 167 8.14 6.65 10.52
C ALA A 167 8.83 7.49 11.61
N GLU A 168 10.15 7.47 11.67
CA GLU A 168 10.95 8.29 12.58
C GLU A 168 10.81 9.79 12.26
N MET A 169 10.82 10.17 10.97
CA MET A 169 10.68 11.57 10.54
C MET A 169 9.37 12.23 11.02
N VAL A 170 8.29 11.47 11.12
CA VAL A 170 6.97 11.98 11.53
C VAL A 170 6.58 11.56 12.94
N GLU A 171 7.47 10.92 13.67
CA GLU A 171 7.23 10.37 15.00
C GLU A 171 5.97 9.48 15.01
N ALA A 172 5.89 8.55 14.04
CA ALA A 172 4.72 7.70 13.88
C ALA A 172 4.62 6.67 15.00
N ASP A 173 3.46 6.60 15.64
CA ASP A 173 3.13 5.55 16.63
C ASP A 173 2.79 4.23 15.94
N VAL A 174 2.28 4.29 14.70
CA VAL A 174 1.82 3.14 13.94
C VAL A 174 2.18 3.27 12.47
N VAL A 175 2.65 2.17 11.88
CA VAL A 175 2.85 2.05 10.43
C VAL A 175 1.78 1.13 9.85
N ALA A 176 1.01 1.64 8.91
CA ALA A 176 -0.01 0.88 8.19
C ALA A 176 0.49 0.49 6.79
N LEU A 177 0.34 -0.78 6.44
CA LEU A 177 0.74 -1.37 5.16
C LEU A 177 -0.46 -1.95 4.42
N GLY A 178 -0.51 -1.79 3.10
CA GLY A 178 -1.59 -2.27 2.24
C GLY A 178 -1.48 -3.74 1.82
N HIS A 179 -0.85 -4.60 2.65
CA HIS A 179 -0.77 -6.03 2.36
C HIS A 179 -2.14 -6.70 2.49
N ASN A 180 -2.46 -7.55 1.55
CA ASN A 180 -3.64 -8.40 1.58
C ASN A 180 -3.26 -9.86 1.93
N LEU A 181 -4.25 -10.77 1.99
CA LEU A 181 -3.98 -12.16 2.38
C LEU A 181 -3.09 -12.91 1.37
N ASP A 182 -3.14 -12.55 0.09
CA ASP A 182 -2.32 -13.20 -0.93
C ASP A 182 -0.84 -12.76 -0.81
N ASP A 183 -0.58 -11.57 -0.26
CA ASP A 183 0.78 -11.07 0.02
C ASP A 183 1.40 -11.76 1.26
N MET A 184 0.56 -12.41 2.08
CA MET A 184 0.96 -13.03 3.35
C MET A 184 1.03 -14.57 3.27
N ALA A 185 0.71 -15.17 2.10
CA ALA A 185 0.59 -16.61 1.90
C ALA A 185 1.95 -17.29 1.52
#